data_99b6735ed61eb8108a9438de3c34894c
#
_entry.id   99b6735ed61eb8108a9438de3c34894c
#
_cell.length_a   1.000
_cell.length_b   1.000
_cell.length_c   1.000
_cell.angle_alpha   90.00
_cell.angle_beta   90.00
_cell.angle_gamma   90.00
#
_symmetry.space_group_name_H-M   'P 1'
#
loop_
_entity.id
_entity.type
_entity.pdbx_description
1 polymer ?
#
loop_
_entity_poly.entity_id
_entity_poly.type
_entity_poly.pdbx_seq_one_letter_code
_entity_poly.pdbx_strand_id
1 'polypeptide(L)'
;GQLPADTDIDALIREIKPWYDNYCFAKESLERDPKMFNCDMVLYYLRHYITLGKSPEQMIDPNTRTDYNKMKKLIRLDKLDGNRKGVLRKITEEGEVITNLVTTFPASEIANPEIFPSLLFYYGMLTITGTRGVRLILGIPNNNVRKQYYDFLLEEYQEKRHIDLNGLRDLFDDMAFDGHWQKSLEFIAQI
;
A
#
# COMPACT_ATOMS: atom_id res chain seq x y z
N GLY A 1 13.54 24.49 -8.58
CA GLY A 1 12.99 24.39 -9.93
C GLY A 1 11.54 24.85 -9.92
N GLN A 2 11.04 25.27 -11.06
CA GLN A 2 9.66 25.63 -11.26
C GLN A 2 9.07 24.68 -12.33
N LEU A 3 7.77 24.39 -12.24
CA LEU A 3 7.08 23.69 -13.31
C LEU A 3 7.11 24.51 -14.61
N PRO A 4 7.16 23.88 -15.79
CA PRO A 4 6.97 24.56 -17.07
C PRO A 4 5.70 25.40 -17.07
N ALA A 5 5.72 26.57 -17.73
CA ALA A 5 4.61 27.53 -17.69
C ALA A 5 3.32 27.01 -18.33
N ASP A 6 3.41 26.03 -19.21
CA ASP A 6 2.34 25.36 -19.93
C ASP A 6 1.87 24.07 -19.26
N THR A 7 2.33 23.78 -18.04
CA THR A 7 1.95 22.56 -17.31
C THR A 7 0.47 22.56 -16.94
N ASP A 8 -0.28 21.54 -17.37
CA ASP A 8 -1.65 21.28 -16.90
C ASP A 8 -1.61 20.71 -15.48
N ILE A 9 -1.80 21.60 -14.50
CA ILE A 9 -1.78 21.23 -13.06
C ILE A 9 -2.89 20.25 -12.72
N ASP A 10 -4.07 20.40 -13.33
CA ASP A 10 -5.20 19.50 -13.05
C ASP A 10 -4.93 18.10 -13.61
N ALA A 11 -4.25 17.99 -14.74
CA ALA A 11 -3.81 16.70 -15.26
C ALA A 11 -2.80 16.03 -14.32
N LEU A 12 -1.82 16.78 -13.80
CA LEU A 12 -0.88 16.25 -12.81
C LEU A 12 -1.58 15.78 -11.53
N ILE A 13 -2.52 16.57 -11.02
CA ILE A 13 -3.28 16.19 -9.82
C ILE A 13 -4.08 14.91 -10.08
N ARG A 14 -4.77 14.79 -11.23
CA ARG A 14 -5.49 13.57 -11.61
C ARG A 14 -4.58 12.34 -11.67
N GLU A 15 -3.34 12.50 -12.13
CA GLU A 15 -2.37 11.42 -12.24
C GLU A 15 -1.83 10.97 -10.86
N ILE A 16 -1.46 11.92 -10.00
CA ILE A 16 -0.87 11.60 -8.69
C ILE A 16 -1.90 11.19 -7.64
N LYS A 17 -3.16 11.62 -7.77
CA LYS A 17 -4.21 11.40 -6.78
C LYS A 17 -4.40 9.92 -6.40
N PRO A 18 -4.55 8.97 -7.33
CA PRO A 18 -4.72 7.56 -6.98
C PRO A 18 -3.49 6.94 -6.30
N TRP A 19 -2.32 7.58 -6.40
CA TRP A 19 -1.07 7.07 -5.86
C TRP A 19 -0.67 7.66 -4.51
N TYR A 20 -1.04 8.92 -4.22
CA TYR A 20 -0.48 9.66 -3.08
C TYR A 20 -1.52 10.31 -2.18
N ASP A 21 -2.80 10.36 -2.57
CA ASP A 21 -3.89 10.96 -1.82
C ASP A 21 -4.57 9.98 -0.85
N ASN A 22 -5.67 10.39 -0.28
CA ASN A 22 -6.61 9.60 0.51
C ASN A 22 -6.24 9.39 1.98
N TYR A 23 -5.27 10.11 2.52
CA TYR A 23 -4.97 9.99 3.93
C TYR A 23 -5.97 10.78 4.80
N CYS A 24 -6.51 10.10 5.80
CA CYS A 24 -7.36 10.67 6.84
C CYS A 24 -6.90 10.13 8.20
N PHE A 25 -6.36 11.01 9.04
CA PHE A 25 -5.79 10.64 10.34
C PHE A 25 -6.66 11.06 11.54
N ALA A 26 -7.78 11.74 11.29
CA ALA A 26 -8.71 12.17 12.32
C ALA A 26 -10.14 11.81 11.92
N LYS A 27 -10.91 11.23 12.85
CA LYS A 27 -12.31 10.87 12.65
C LYS A 27 -13.17 12.08 12.23
N GLU A 28 -12.89 13.24 12.80
CA GLU A 28 -13.57 14.49 12.53
C GLU A 28 -13.33 15.02 11.11
N SER A 29 -12.32 14.48 10.44
CA SER A 29 -11.97 14.85 9.05
C SER A 29 -12.58 13.91 8.01
N LEU A 30 -13.34 12.90 8.41
CA LEU A 30 -13.97 11.95 7.48
C LEU A 30 -14.93 12.63 6.49
N GLU A 31 -15.71 13.61 7.00
CA GLU A 31 -16.69 14.35 6.20
C GLU A 31 -16.09 15.56 5.50
N ARG A 32 -14.81 15.85 5.73
CA ARG A 32 -14.11 16.97 5.09
C ARG A 32 -13.39 16.50 3.83
N ASP A 33 -13.47 17.32 2.80
CA ASP A 33 -12.67 17.25 1.59
C ASP A 33 -11.81 18.54 1.51
N PRO A 34 -10.56 18.47 1.11
CA PRO A 34 -9.85 17.32 0.56
C PRO A 34 -9.25 16.38 1.62
N LYS A 35 -8.96 15.16 1.20
CA LYS A 35 -8.07 14.24 1.91
C LYS A 35 -6.61 14.73 1.79
N MET A 36 -5.71 14.17 2.60
CA MET A 36 -4.31 14.58 2.60
C MET A 36 -3.48 13.76 1.63
N PHE A 37 -2.61 14.45 0.91
CA PHE A 37 -1.57 13.83 0.09
C PHE A 37 -0.36 13.45 0.93
N ASN A 38 0.35 12.40 0.54
CA ASN A 38 1.69 12.12 1.02
C ASN A 38 2.68 13.13 0.40
N CYS A 39 3.16 14.07 1.20
CA CYS A 39 4.01 15.17 0.74
C CYS A 39 5.32 14.67 0.13
N ASP A 40 5.94 13.63 0.72
CA ASP A 40 7.22 13.12 0.22
C ASP A 40 7.08 12.51 -1.18
N MET A 41 5.97 11.80 -1.41
CA MET A 41 5.68 11.22 -2.72
C MET A 41 5.33 12.28 -3.76
N VAL A 42 4.59 13.32 -3.37
CA VAL A 42 4.32 14.46 -4.26
C VAL A 42 5.62 15.18 -4.62
N LEU A 43 6.51 15.41 -3.66
CA LEU A 43 7.81 16.02 -3.91
C LEU A 43 8.71 15.16 -4.80
N TYR A 44 8.71 13.84 -4.63
CA TYR A 44 9.39 12.89 -5.51
C TYR A 44 8.90 13.04 -6.95
N TYR A 45 7.58 12.98 -7.16
CA TYR A 45 6.96 13.12 -8.48
C TYR A 45 7.30 14.46 -9.12
N LEU A 46 7.11 15.58 -8.40
CA LEU A 46 7.36 16.92 -8.91
C LEU A 46 8.84 17.13 -9.26
N ARG A 47 9.76 16.64 -8.44
CA ARG A 47 11.20 16.69 -8.73
C ARG A 47 11.53 15.97 -10.04
N HIS A 48 10.96 14.78 -10.23
CA HIS A 48 11.16 14.01 -11.47
C HIS A 48 10.58 14.76 -12.66
N TYR A 49 9.34 15.23 -12.54
CA TYR A 49 8.65 15.95 -13.61
C TYR A 49 9.38 17.24 -14.00
N ILE A 50 9.82 18.04 -13.05
CA ILE A 50 10.59 19.28 -13.31
C ILE A 50 11.93 18.99 -14.00
N THR A 51 12.57 17.86 -13.65
CA THR A 51 13.90 17.52 -14.18
C THR A 51 13.84 16.90 -15.57
N LEU A 52 12.85 16.05 -15.84
CA LEU A 52 12.79 15.22 -17.06
C LEU A 52 11.61 15.56 -17.98
N GLY A 53 10.71 16.47 -17.57
CA GLY A 53 9.51 16.86 -18.34
C GLY A 53 8.45 15.77 -18.47
N LYS A 54 8.55 14.68 -17.71
CA LYS A 54 7.61 13.55 -17.74
C LYS A 54 7.43 12.92 -16.38
N SER A 55 6.34 12.20 -16.20
CA SER A 55 6.05 11.41 -14.99
C SER A 55 7.10 10.34 -14.75
N PRO A 56 7.37 9.98 -13.48
CA PRO A 56 8.25 8.86 -13.16
C PRO A 56 7.65 7.54 -13.66
N GLU A 57 8.49 6.66 -14.20
CA GLU A 57 8.07 5.30 -14.61
C GLU A 57 7.61 4.48 -13.41
N GLN A 58 8.24 4.70 -12.27
CA GLN A 58 7.81 4.12 -10.99
C GLN A 58 7.24 5.20 -10.11
N MET A 59 5.96 5.10 -9.80
CA MET A 59 5.26 6.07 -8.93
C MET A 59 5.69 5.97 -7.46
N ILE A 60 6.50 4.99 -7.08
CA ILE A 60 7.04 4.81 -5.74
C ILE A 60 8.52 5.17 -5.74
N ASP A 61 8.91 6.14 -4.89
CA ASP A 61 10.32 6.47 -4.70
C ASP A 61 11.08 5.25 -4.16
N PRO A 62 12.09 4.75 -4.87
CA PRO A 62 12.92 3.64 -4.41
C PRO A 62 13.54 3.87 -3.02
N ASN A 63 13.73 5.13 -2.61
CA ASN A 63 14.30 5.49 -1.31
C ASN A 63 13.30 5.32 -0.16
N THR A 64 11.98 5.30 -0.43
CA THR A 64 10.96 5.04 0.60
C THR A 64 10.83 3.57 1.00
N ARG A 65 11.66 2.68 0.48
CA ARG A 65 11.78 1.27 0.91
C ARG A 65 11.99 1.10 2.41
N THR A 66 12.39 2.15 3.11
CA THR A 66 12.57 2.13 4.57
C THR A 66 11.29 1.81 5.30
N ASP A 67 10.14 2.36 4.87
CA ASP A 67 8.85 2.13 5.53
C ASP A 67 8.31 0.72 5.22
N TYR A 68 8.50 0.24 4.01
CA TYR A 68 8.25 -1.15 3.65
C TYR A 68 9.06 -2.14 4.49
N ASN A 69 10.35 -1.87 4.73
CA ASN A 69 11.18 -2.69 5.60
C ASN A 69 10.74 -2.65 7.07
N LYS A 70 10.20 -1.53 7.55
CA LYS A 70 9.59 -1.43 8.89
C LYS A 70 8.36 -2.32 8.98
N MET A 71 7.47 -2.28 7.98
CA MET A 71 6.30 -3.15 7.92
C MET A 71 6.70 -4.63 7.94
N LYS A 72 7.67 -5.04 7.11
CA LYS A 72 8.19 -6.42 7.11
C LYS A 72 8.71 -6.84 8.49
N LYS A 73 9.47 -5.97 9.16
CA LYS A 73 9.96 -6.24 10.52
C LYS A 73 8.82 -6.41 11.51
N LEU A 74 7.80 -5.54 11.46
CA LEU A 74 6.64 -5.64 12.33
C LEU A 74 5.88 -6.95 12.12
N ILE A 75 5.72 -7.40 10.88
CA ILE A 75 5.05 -8.65 10.58
C ILE A 75 5.88 -9.86 11.04
N ARG A 76 7.21 -9.81 10.84
CA ARG A 76 8.13 -10.88 11.29
C ARG A 76 8.25 -11.00 12.81
N LEU A 77 7.84 -9.97 13.57
CA LEU A 77 7.75 -10.06 15.04
C LEU A 77 6.62 -11.00 15.52
N ASP A 78 5.79 -11.48 14.60
CA ASP A 78 4.70 -12.41 14.86
C ASP A 78 5.22 -13.84 15.14
N LYS A 79 6.02 -13.98 16.18
CA LYS A 79 6.79 -15.23 16.43
C LYS A 79 5.99 -16.35 17.07
N LEU A 80 4.83 -16.10 17.68
CA LEU A 80 4.26 -17.10 18.57
C LEU A 80 2.77 -17.41 18.43
N ASP A 81 1.90 -16.57 17.96
CA ASP A 81 0.45 -16.87 17.76
C ASP A 81 -0.32 -15.65 17.24
N GLY A 82 0.40 -14.64 16.81
CA GLY A 82 -0.22 -13.42 16.34
C GLY A 82 -0.80 -13.59 14.94
N ASN A 83 -2.07 -13.28 14.79
CA ASN A 83 -2.77 -13.33 13.52
C ASN A 83 -2.46 -12.10 12.62
N ARG A 84 -1.21 -11.59 12.65
CA ARG A 84 -0.81 -10.42 11.84
C ARG A 84 -0.94 -10.69 10.35
N LYS A 85 -0.54 -11.89 9.93
CA LYS A 85 -0.73 -12.34 8.54
C LYS A 85 -2.20 -12.45 8.18
N GLY A 86 -3.04 -12.92 9.10
CA GLY A 86 -4.50 -12.93 8.91
C GLY A 86 -5.09 -11.51 8.84
N VAL A 87 -4.59 -10.58 9.62
CA VAL A 87 -4.98 -9.15 9.51
C VAL A 87 -4.58 -8.57 8.17
N LEU A 88 -3.35 -8.81 7.71
CA LEU A 88 -2.89 -8.35 6.39
C LEU A 88 -3.71 -8.95 5.26
N ARG A 89 -3.96 -10.26 5.33
CA ARG A 89 -4.80 -10.96 4.36
C ARG A 89 -6.19 -10.35 4.30
N LYS A 90 -6.79 -10.09 5.46
CA LYS A 90 -8.09 -9.43 5.54
C LYS A 90 -8.08 -8.05 4.91
N ILE A 91 -7.08 -7.22 5.22
CA ILE A 91 -6.92 -5.89 4.63
C ILE A 91 -6.78 -5.96 3.10
N THR A 92 -6.07 -6.94 2.58
CA THR A 92 -5.86 -7.08 1.13
C THR A 92 -7.05 -7.69 0.39
N GLU A 93 -7.78 -8.61 1.02
CA GLU A 93 -8.94 -9.28 0.44
C GLU A 93 -10.23 -8.44 0.58
N GLU A 94 -10.47 -7.87 1.76
CA GLU A 94 -11.68 -7.11 2.08
C GLU A 94 -11.50 -5.58 1.87
N GLY A 95 -10.25 -5.13 1.75
CA GLY A 95 -9.90 -3.70 1.61
C GLY A 95 -9.89 -2.92 2.93
N GLU A 96 -10.41 -3.49 4.03
CA GLU A 96 -10.57 -2.78 5.30
C GLU A 96 -10.46 -3.68 6.53
N VAL A 97 -10.22 -3.06 7.68
CA VAL A 97 -10.27 -3.69 9.00
C VAL A 97 -10.98 -2.79 10.01
N ILE A 98 -11.84 -3.38 10.84
CA ILE A 98 -12.58 -2.65 11.89
C ILE A 98 -11.87 -2.86 13.21
N THR A 99 -11.43 -1.77 13.85
CA THR A 99 -10.63 -1.82 15.06
C THR A 99 -10.91 -0.64 15.99
N ASN A 100 -10.52 -0.79 17.26
CA ASN A 100 -10.32 0.35 18.16
C ASN A 100 -8.88 0.83 18.00
N LEU A 101 -8.70 2.10 17.68
CA LEU A 101 -7.38 2.67 17.54
C LEU A 101 -6.74 2.83 18.92
N VAL A 102 -5.61 2.18 19.12
CA VAL A 102 -4.81 2.32 20.35
C VAL A 102 -3.82 3.47 20.13
N THR A 103 -3.95 4.54 20.90
CA THR A 103 -3.14 5.77 20.74
C THR A 103 -1.83 5.75 21.53
N THR A 104 -1.75 4.92 22.56
CA THR A 104 -0.57 4.84 23.43
C THR A 104 -0.32 3.38 23.79
N PHE A 105 0.86 2.90 23.51
CA PHE A 105 1.28 1.54 23.86
C PHE A 105 2.78 1.50 24.21
N PRO A 106 3.18 0.78 25.25
CA PRO A 106 4.59 0.59 25.59
C PRO A 106 5.29 -0.25 24.49
N ALA A 107 6.59 -0.05 24.32
CA ALA A 107 7.37 -0.79 23.34
C ALA A 107 7.29 -2.33 23.53
N SER A 108 7.06 -2.79 24.75
CA SER A 108 6.86 -4.22 25.08
C SER A 108 5.59 -4.81 24.44
N GLU A 109 4.58 -3.99 24.14
CA GLU A 109 3.34 -4.47 23.56
C GLU A 109 3.30 -4.42 22.04
N ILE A 110 4.35 -3.94 21.38
CA ILE A 110 4.44 -3.91 19.91
C ILE A 110 4.21 -5.29 19.28
N ALA A 111 4.52 -6.36 20.00
CA ALA A 111 4.26 -7.73 19.58
C ALA A 111 2.78 -8.16 19.69
N ASN A 112 1.92 -7.41 20.40
CA ASN A 112 0.51 -7.73 20.58
C ASN A 112 -0.25 -7.60 19.25
N PRO A 113 -0.94 -8.65 18.75
CA PRO A 113 -1.66 -8.62 17.49
C PRO A 113 -2.81 -7.60 17.46
N GLU A 114 -3.43 -7.31 18.58
CA GLU A 114 -4.55 -6.34 18.67
C GLU A 114 -4.11 -4.91 18.37
N ILE A 115 -2.83 -4.60 18.62
CA ILE A 115 -2.25 -3.28 18.34
C ILE A 115 -1.83 -3.16 16.86
N PHE A 116 -1.70 -4.26 16.17
CA PHE A 116 -1.13 -4.28 14.82
C PHE A 116 -1.85 -3.37 13.82
N PRO A 117 -3.19 -3.31 13.74
CA PRO A 117 -3.88 -2.33 12.88
C PRO A 117 -3.55 -0.88 13.25
N SER A 118 -3.38 -0.58 14.55
CA SER A 118 -2.98 0.75 15.01
C SER A 118 -1.55 1.10 14.59
N LEU A 119 -0.63 0.14 14.65
CA LEU A 119 0.73 0.32 14.14
C LEU A 119 0.75 0.60 12.64
N LEU A 120 -0.01 -0.16 11.85
CA LEU A 120 -0.13 0.06 10.42
C LEU A 120 -0.69 1.46 10.11
N PHE A 121 -1.66 1.92 10.89
CA PHE A 121 -2.20 3.27 10.77
C PHE A 121 -1.15 4.34 11.08
N TYR A 122 -0.39 4.23 12.18
CA TYR A 122 0.66 5.19 12.53
C TYR A 122 1.84 5.21 11.57
N TYR A 123 2.08 4.10 10.86
CA TYR A 123 3.07 4.06 9.78
C TYR A 123 2.51 4.51 8.42
N GLY A 124 1.27 5.01 8.35
CA GLY A 124 0.65 5.45 7.10
C GLY A 124 0.31 4.30 6.15
N MET A 125 0.31 3.06 6.64
CA MET A 125 -0.08 1.89 5.86
C MET A 125 -1.60 1.69 5.82
N LEU A 126 -2.32 2.30 6.76
CA LEU A 126 -3.77 2.37 6.78
C LEU A 126 -4.22 3.82 7.00
N THR A 127 -5.44 4.11 6.61
CA THR A 127 -6.11 5.40 6.80
C THR A 127 -7.52 5.17 7.33
N ILE A 128 -8.10 6.16 7.99
CA ILE A 128 -9.50 6.09 8.42
C ILE A 128 -10.38 6.27 7.19
N THR A 129 -11.22 5.26 6.89
CA THR A 129 -12.19 5.28 5.79
C THR A 129 -13.62 5.43 6.27
N GLY A 130 -13.89 5.17 7.55
CA GLY A 130 -15.21 5.25 8.12
C GLY A 130 -15.26 4.90 9.58
N THR A 131 -16.49 4.74 10.06
CA THR A 131 -16.78 4.33 11.45
C THR A 131 -17.86 3.26 11.48
N ARG A 132 -17.77 2.37 12.48
CA ARG A 132 -18.83 1.40 12.79
C ARG A 132 -19.13 1.47 14.29
N GLY A 133 -20.10 2.28 14.65
CA GLY A 133 -20.37 2.66 16.04
C GLY A 133 -19.19 3.43 16.63
N VAL A 134 -18.58 2.91 17.69
CA VAL A 134 -17.41 3.52 18.33
C VAL A 134 -16.08 3.12 17.69
N ARG A 135 -16.07 2.08 16.84
CA ARG A 135 -14.85 1.57 16.18
C ARG A 135 -14.58 2.31 14.88
N LEU A 136 -13.32 2.38 14.51
CA LEU A 136 -12.88 2.91 13.22
C LEU A 136 -12.82 1.81 12.17
N ILE A 137 -13.13 2.18 10.95
CA ILE A 137 -12.86 1.38 9.76
C ILE A 137 -11.56 1.95 9.16
N LEU A 138 -10.56 1.09 9.06
CA LEU A 138 -9.26 1.45 8.48
C LEU A 138 -9.10 0.71 7.15
N GLY A 139 -8.71 1.44 6.11
CA GLY A 139 -8.49 0.91 4.77
C GLY A 139 -7.16 1.31 4.19
N ILE A 140 -6.83 0.76 3.03
CA ILE A 140 -5.61 1.11 2.28
C ILE A 140 -5.83 2.49 1.63
N PRO A 141 -4.94 3.48 1.88
CA PRO A 141 -5.17 4.84 1.40
C PRO A 141 -5.09 4.97 -0.12
N ASN A 142 -4.12 4.35 -0.75
CA ASN A 142 -3.81 4.57 -2.17
C ASN A 142 -3.02 3.42 -2.81
N ASN A 143 -2.74 3.55 -4.11
CA ASN A 143 -2.06 2.54 -4.89
C ASN A 143 -0.60 2.31 -4.46
N ASN A 144 0.09 3.35 -3.94
CA ASN A 144 1.44 3.20 -3.41
C ASN A 144 1.45 2.18 -2.26
N VAL A 145 0.59 2.39 -1.28
CA VAL A 145 0.49 1.49 -0.12
C VAL A 145 -0.05 0.12 -0.53
N ARG A 146 -1.05 0.08 -1.44
CA ARG A 146 -1.59 -1.19 -1.96
C ARG A 146 -0.51 -2.04 -2.61
N LYS A 147 0.34 -1.44 -3.44
CA LYS A 147 1.46 -2.14 -4.06
C LYS A 147 2.41 -2.73 -3.02
N GLN A 148 2.71 -2.00 -1.95
CA GLN A 148 3.56 -2.50 -0.87
C GLN A 148 2.98 -3.73 -0.16
N TYR A 149 1.65 -3.77 0.07
CA TYR A 149 0.98 -4.96 0.60
C TYR A 149 1.08 -6.15 -0.36
N TYR A 150 0.85 -5.93 -1.64
CA TYR A 150 0.94 -7.00 -2.64
C TYR A 150 2.37 -7.51 -2.81
N ASP A 151 3.37 -6.62 -2.86
CA ASP A 151 4.78 -7.00 -2.92
C ASP A 151 5.17 -7.86 -1.71
N PHE A 152 4.68 -7.51 -0.51
CA PHE A 152 4.90 -8.32 0.69
C PHE A 152 4.26 -9.71 0.61
N LEU A 153 2.98 -9.79 0.20
CA LEU A 153 2.30 -11.07 0.06
C LEU A 153 2.97 -11.95 -1.00
N LEU A 154 3.38 -11.37 -2.11
CA LEU A 154 4.07 -12.07 -3.17
C LEU A 154 5.39 -12.69 -2.69
N GLU A 155 6.19 -11.94 -1.93
CA GLU A 155 7.42 -12.47 -1.31
C GLU A 155 7.11 -13.60 -0.33
N GLU A 156 6.07 -13.50 0.51
CA GLU A 156 5.65 -14.56 1.43
C GLU A 156 5.21 -15.83 0.68
N TYR A 157 4.49 -15.68 -0.42
CA TYR A 157 4.11 -16.82 -1.27
C TYR A 157 5.33 -17.45 -1.94
N GLN A 158 6.24 -16.64 -2.45
CA GLN A 158 7.47 -17.11 -3.08
C GLN A 158 8.35 -17.91 -2.10
N GLU A 159 8.52 -17.42 -0.86
CA GLU A 159 9.27 -18.12 0.17
C GLU A 159 8.64 -19.48 0.54
N LYS A 160 7.30 -19.58 0.54
CA LYS A 160 6.59 -20.79 0.96
C LYS A 160 6.38 -21.82 -0.14
N ARG A 161 6.17 -21.35 -1.37
CA ARG A 161 5.72 -22.21 -2.48
C ARG A 161 6.75 -22.34 -3.59
N HIS A 162 7.92 -21.68 -3.49
CA HIS A 162 8.95 -21.65 -4.54
C HIS A 162 8.39 -21.31 -5.93
N ILE A 163 7.49 -20.33 -5.99
CA ILE A 163 6.84 -19.93 -7.23
C ILE A 163 7.86 -19.30 -8.16
N ASP A 164 7.91 -19.76 -9.41
CA ASP A 164 8.66 -19.11 -10.47
C ASP A 164 7.96 -17.81 -10.91
N LEU A 165 8.34 -16.70 -10.28
CA LEU A 165 7.78 -15.39 -10.60
C LEU A 165 8.18 -14.88 -11.98
N ASN A 166 9.31 -15.30 -12.53
CA ASN A 166 9.72 -14.88 -13.87
C ASN A 166 8.86 -15.58 -14.91
N GLY A 167 8.70 -16.90 -14.79
CA GLY A 167 7.79 -17.65 -15.64
C GLY A 167 6.34 -17.13 -15.55
N LEU A 168 5.89 -16.72 -14.37
CA LEU A 168 4.55 -16.11 -14.21
C LEU A 168 4.44 -14.76 -14.93
N ARG A 169 5.48 -13.91 -14.88
CA ARG A 169 5.50 -12.65 -15.61
C ARG A 169 5.46 -12.86 -17.12
N ASP A 170 6.27 -13.78 -17.63
CA ASP A 170 6.28 -14.12 -19.06
C ASP A 170 4.88 -14.59 -19.51
N LEU A 171 4.19 -15.39 -18.70
CA LEU A 171 2.82 -15.82 -18.97
C LEU A 171 1.81 -14.66 -18.94
N PHE A 172 1.99 -13.68 -18.05
CA PHE A 172 1.14 -12.49 -18.04
C PHE A 172 1.42 -11.58 -19.24
N ASP A 173 2.67 -11.46 -19.68
CA ASP A 173 3.02 -10.73 -20.90
C ASP A 173 2.40 -11.41 -22.12
N ASP A 174 2.51 -12.74 -22.27
CA ASP A 174 1.83 -13.53 -23.30
C ASP A 174 0.30 -13.31 -23.28
N MET A 175 -0.29 -13.26 -22.08
CA MET A 175 -1.72 -12.98 -21.93
C MET A 175 -2.07 -11.55 -22.38
N ALA A 176 -1.26 -10.57 -21.98
CA ALA A 176 -1.54 -9.16 -22.23
C ALA A 176 -1.33 -8.75 -23.69
N PHE A 177 -0.28 -9.27 -24.34
CA PHE A 177 0.11 -8.89 -25.70
C PHE A 177 -0.42 -9.84 -26.77
N ASP A 178 -0.50 -11.13 -26.48
CA ASP A 178 -0.86 -12.18 -27.44
C ASP A 178 -2.22 -12.84 -27.16
N GLY A 179 -2.85 -12.51 -26.05
CA GLY A 179 -4.17 -13.04 -25.66
C GLY A 179 -4.14 -14.50 -25.17
N HIS A 180 -2.97 -15.05 -24.85
CA HIS A 180 -2.78 -16.43 -24.41
C HIS A 180 -3.05 -16.61 -22.90
N TRP A 181 -4.28 -16.41 -22.47
CA TRP A 181 -4.67 -16.42 -21.05
C TRP A 181 -4.73 -17.80 -20.41
N GLN A 182 -4.90 -18.86 -21.19
CA GLN A 182 -5.10 -20.23 -20.67
C GLN A 182 -3.90 -20.72 -19.86
N LYS A 183 -2.68 -20.54 -20.37
CA LYS A 183 -1.45 -20.95 -19.68
C LYS A 183 -1.26 -20.25 -18.35
N SER A 184 -1.62 -18.95 -18.28
CA SER A 184 -1.55 -18.17 -17.04
C SER A 184 -2.50 -18.72 -15.98
N LEU A 185 -3.73 -19.08 -16.36
CA LEU A 185 -4.70 -19.67 -15.44
C LEU A 185 -4.33 -21.10 -15.03
N GLU A 186 -3.80 -21.91 -15.95
CA GLU A 186 -3.29 -23.26 -15.63
C GLU A 186 -2.13 -23.19 -14.63
N PHE A 187 -1.21 -22.27 -14.82
CA PHE A 187 -0.10 -22.05 -13.88
C PHE A 187 -0.62 -21.66 -12.49
N ILE A 188 -1.57 -20.71 -12.40
CA ILE A 188 -2.17 -20.28 -11.14
C ILE A 188 -2.92 -21.43 -10.46
N ALA A 189 -3.60 -22.29 -11.23
CA ALA A 189 -4.34 -23.43 -10.69
C ALA A 189 -3.43 -24.53 -10.11
N GLN A 190 -2.13 -24.53 -10.44
CA GLN A 190 -1.15 -25.51 -9.95
C GLN A 190 -0.44 -25.06 -8.67
N ILE A 191 -0.54 -23.78 -8.30
CA ILE A 191 0.05 -23.19 -7.08
C ILE A 191 -0.83 -23.50 -5.87
#